data_486d945ae9504abcc40b27472015d514
#
_entry.id   486d945ae9504abcc40b27472015d514
#
_cell.length_a   1.000
_cell.length_b   1.000
_cell.length_c   1.000
_cell.angle_alpha   90.00
_cell.angle_beta   90.00
_cell.angle_gamma   90.00
#
_symmetry.space_group_name_H-M   'P 1'
#
loop_
_entity.id
_entity.type
_entity.pdbx_description
1 polymer ?
#
loop_
_entity_poly.entity_id
_entity_poly.type
_entity_poly.pdbx_seq_one_letter_code
_entity_poly.pdbx_strand_id
1 'polypeptide(L)'
;MRTKTSVSQEDYLKAIWELLEEGQPPISARLAEELEVTPPAVTAALKRMRRDDLVSVARDGHIDLTRKGRAIAERMALRHQLAEMLLTDVIGLPWSKAHDEAERLEHAISPEVESLLLKRFADKKACPHGVPLRGGFAQLRKQGAVLLSDLRANERAEIICVYEKDAKFLEFLDGLHLHPGTQLSIARREYDETLTLRSSNRTMHLGKPATSRIWVHRLSA
;
A
#
# COMPACT_ATOMS: atom_id res chain seq x y z
N MET A 1 18.96 6.95 -26.70
CA MET A 1 17.49 7.03 -26.75
C MET A 1 16.97 6.40 -25.43
N ARG A 2 16.33 7.15 -24.53
CA ARG A 2 15.65 6.56 -23.36
C ARG A 2 14.43 5.82 -23.89
N THR A 3 14.42 4.49 -23.83
CA THR A 3 13.23 3.69 -24.11
C THR A 3 12.17 4.09 -23.07
N LYS A 4 11.08 4.69 -23.51
CA LYS A 4 9.95 5.06 -22.65
C LYS A 4 9.32 3.74 -22.17
N THR A 5 9.21 3.54 -20.87
CA THR A 5 8.52 2.40 -20.27
C THR A 5 7.04 2.49 -20.67
N SER A 6 6.42 1.35 -21.01
CA SER A 6 4.98 1.31 -21.29
C SER A 6 4.19 1.27 -19.98
N VAL A 7 2.92 1.70 -19.99
CA VAL A 7 1.99 1.59 -18.86
C VAL A 7 2.02 0.18 -18.26
N SER A 8 1.82 -0.85 -19.08
CA SER A 8 1.88 -2.24 -18.61
C SER A 8 3.21 -2.64 -17.95
N GLN A 9 4.36 -2.08 -18.36
CA GLN A 9 5.63 -2.35 -17.68
C GLN A 9 5.71 -1.62 -16.35
N GLU A 10 5.14 -0.43 -16.24
CA GLU A 10 5.05 0.35 -15.00
C GLU A 10 4.21 -0.40 -13.97
N ASP A 11 3.05 -0.95 -14.36
CA ASP A 11 2.17 -1.76 -13.50
C ASP A 11 2.89 -3.00 -12.95
N TYR A 12 3.57 -3.77 -13.81
CA TYR A 12 4.35 -4.92 -13.37
C TYR A 12 5.47 -4.55 -12.40
N LEU A 13 6.20 -3.45 -12.66
CA LEU A 13 7.28 -3.02 -11.79
C LEU A 13 6.76 -2.54 -10.44
N LYS A 14 5.64 -1.82 -10.42
CA LYS A 14 4.96 -1.37 -9.20
C LYS A 14 4.48 -2.58 -8.39
N ALA A 15 3.78 -3.55 -9.00
CA ALA A 15 3.30 -4.75 -8.34
C ALA A 15 4.44 -5.60 -7.73
N ILE A 16 5.56 -5.77 -8.46
CA ILE A 16 6.74 -6.45 -7.92
C ILE A 16 7.30 -5.69 -6.71
N TRP A 17 7.40 -4.37 -6.79
CA TRP A 17 7.90 -3.54 -5.71
C TRP A 17 7.00 -3.62 -4.47
N GLU A 18 5.69 -3.54 -4.63
CA GLU A 18 4.71 -3.64 -3.55
C GLU A 18 4.79 -4.99 -2.83
N LEU A 19 4.84 -6.10 -3.58
CA LEU A 19 5.03 -7.43 -3.00
C LEU A 19 6.31 -7.52 -2.15
N LEU A 20 7.43 -6.97 -2.66
CA LEU A 20 8.69 -6.90 -1.91
C LEU A 20 8.56 -6.06 -0.63
N GLU A 21 7.90 -4.92 -0.70
CA GLU A 21 7.66 -4.03 0.44
C GLU A 21 6.75 -4.70 1.48
N GLU A 22 5.75 -5.46 1.06
CA GLU A 22 4.87 -6.25 1.93
C GLU A 22 5.58 -7.49 2.54
N GLY A 23 6.80 -7.81 2.09
CA GLY A 23 7.54 -9.00 2.51
C GLY A 23 7.01 -10.29 1.87
N GLN A 24 6.29 -10.15 0.77
CA GLN A 24 5.75 -11.27 0.01
C GLN A 24 6.69 -11.63 -1.15
N PRO A 25 6.93 -12.93 -1.43
CA PRO A 25 7.78 -13.32 -2.53
C PRO A 25 7.12 -12.97 -3.87
N PRO A 26 7.74 -12.11 -4.72
CA PRO A 26 7.25 -11.85 -6.07
C PRO A 26 7.52 -13.07 -6.95
N ILE A 27 6.45 -13.81 -7.24
CA ILE A 27 6.45 -14.96 -8.15
C ILE A 27 5.37 -14.75 -9.22
N SER A 28 5.51 -15.45 -10.35
CA SER A 28 4.61 -15.29 -11.49
C SER A 28 3.12 -15.50 -11.14
N ALA A 29 2.80 -16.44 -10.25
CA ALA A 29 1.43 -16.71 -9.85
C ALA A 29 0.80 -15.50 -9.11
N ARG A 30 1.54 -14.90 -8.17
CA ARG A 30 1.06 -13.70 -7.44
C ARG A 30 0.92 -12.49 -8.35
N LEU A 31 1.84 -12.30 -9.29
CA LEU A 31 1.71 -11.22 -10.28
C LEU A 31 0.50 -11.41 -11.18
N ALA A 32 0.14 -12.66 -11.51
CA ALA A 32 -1.06 -12.94 -12.30
C ALA A 32 -2.34 -12.60 -11.53
N GLU A 33 -2.38 -12.90 -10.22
CA GLU A 33 -3.48 -12.55 -9.33
C GLU A 33 -3.56 -11.03 -9.12
N GLU A 34 -2.45 -10.38 -8.77
CA GLU A 34 -2.38 -8.95 -8.47
C GLU A 34 -2.77 -8.07 -9.65
N LEU A 35 -2.36 -8.45 -10.86
CA LEU A 35 -2.61 -7.69 -12.08
C LEU A 35 -3.82 -8.18 -12.87
N GLU A 36 -4.54 -9.18 -12.34
CA GLU A 36 -5.70 -9.81 -13.01
C GLU A 36 -5.42 -10.26 -14.45
N VAL A 37 -4.21 -10.82 -14.67
CA VAL A 37 -3.76 -11.27 -15.99
C VAL A 37 -3.49 -12.78 -16.02
N THR A 38 -3.39 -13.33 -17.22
CA THR A 38 -3.09 -14.77 -17.38
C THR A 38 -1.61 -15.07 -17.13
N PRO A 39 -1.25 -16.26 -16.60
CA PRO A 39 0.14 -16.68 -16.40
C PRO A 39 1.02 -16.59 -17.67
N PRO A 40 0.53 -16.93 -18.89
CA PRO A 40 1.28 -16.68 -20.12
C PRO A 40 1.60 -15.21 -20.37
N ALA A 41 0.69 -14.28 -20.02
CA ALA A 41 0.92 -12.85 -20.15
C ALA A 41 2.04 -12.37 -19.20
N VAL A 42 2.05 -12.87 -17.95
CA VAL A 42 3.14 -12.61 -16.98
C VAL A 42 4.47 -13.09 -17.55
N THR A 43 4.53 -14.34 -18.05
CA THR A 43 5.75 -14.90 -18.63
C THR A 43 6.29 -14.07 -19.78
N ALA A 44 5.41 -13.62 -20.68
CA ALA A 44 5.79 -12.77 -21.81
C ALA A 44 6.26 -11.37 -21.35
N ALA A 45 5.62 -10.78 -20.35
CA ALA A 45 6.02 -9.51 -19.75
C ALA A 45 7.41 -9.62 -19.08
N LEU A 46 7.62 -10.62 -18.23
CA LEU A 46 8.91 -10.85 -17.56
C LEU A 46 10.04 -11.07 -18.57
N LYS A 47 9.80 -11.81 -19.67
CA LYS A 47 10.80 -12.00 -20.72
C LYS A 47 11.22 -10.65 -21.37
N ARG A 48 10.26 -9.76 -21.63
CA ARG A 48 10.53 -8.40 -22.15
C ARG A 48 11.29 -7.57 -21.13
N MET A 49 10.82 -7.53 -19.88
CA MET A 49 11.42 -6.71 -18.82
C MET A 49 12.85 -7.16 -18.47
N ARG A 50 13.14 -8.48 -18.55
CA ARG A 50 14.52 -8.99 -18.41
C ARG A 50 15.43 -8.48 -19.54
N ARG A 51 14.96 -8.51 -20.79
CA ARG A 51 15.71 -7.97 -21.93
C ARG A 51 15.98 -6.46 -21.79
N ASP A 52 15.02 -5.74 -21.19
CA ASP A 52 15.10 -4.29 -21.01
C ASP A 52 15.85 -3.89 -19.73
N ASP A 53 16.44 -4.89 -19.02
CA ASP A 53 17.19 -4.74 -17.76
C ASP A 53 16.37 -4.08 -16.65
N LEU A 54 15.13 -4.53 -16.48
CA LEU A 54 14.22 -4.01 -15.45
C LEU A 54 14.02 -5.00 -14.30
N VAL A 55 14.06 -6.30 -14.58
CA VAL A 55 13.89 -7.37 -13.58
C VAL A 55 14.91 -8.48 -13.77
N SER A 56 15.20 -9.21 -12.71
CA SER A 56 15.87 -10.51 -12.73
C SER A 56 14.91 -11.60 -12.24
N VAL A 57 15.10 -12.82 -12.73
CA VAL A 57 14.31 -13.98 -12.30
C VAL A 57 15.28 -15.09 -11.93
N ALA A 58 15.24 -15.50 -10.69
CA ALA A 58 16.09 -16.58 -10.16
C ALA A 58 15.60 -17.96 -10.62
N ARG A 59 16.42 -19.00 -10.38
CA ARG A 59 16.09 -20.38 -10.80
C ARG A 59 14.86 -20.96 -10.08
N ASP A 60 14.60 -20.52 -8.88
CA ASP A 60 13.43 -20.88 -8.05
C ASP A 60 12.17 -20.10 -8.42
N GLY A 61 12.25 -19.20 -9.41
CA GLY A 61 11.12 -18.40 -9.88
C GLY A 61 10.93 -17.08 -9.12
N HIS A 62 11.79 -16.76 -8.13
CA HIS A 62 11.75 -15.46 -7.46
C HIS A 62 12.13 -14.33 -8.42
N ILE A 63 11.36 -13.23 -8.36
CA ILE A 63 11.51 -12.08 -9.23
C ILE A 63 12.03 -10.92 -8.41
N ASP A 64 13.13 -10.31 -8.86
CA ASP A 64 13.69 -9.10 -8.25
C ASP A 64 13.74 -7.95 -9.25
N LEU A 65 13.66 -6.73 -8.72
CA LEU A 65 13.86 -5.50 -9.49
C LEU A 65 15.36 -5.22 -9.64
N THR A 66 15.80 -4.92 -10.85
CA THR A 66 17.10 -4.29 -11.04
C THR A 66 17.11 -2.88 -10.46
N ARG A 67 18.28 -2.26 -10.35
CA ARG A 67 18.37 -0.83 -9.95
C ARG A 67 17.51 0.08 -10.82
N LYS A 68 17.46 -0.19 -12.13
CA LYS A 68 16.65 0.57 -13.09
C LYS A 68 15.16 0.31 -12.89
N GLY A 69 14.75 -0.96 -12.74
CA GLY A 69 13.37 -1.34 -12.48
C GLY A 69 12.85 -0.75 -11.16
N ARG A 70 13.65 -0.84 -10.09
CA ARG A 70 13.31 -0.27 -8.79
C ARG A 70 13.07 1.23 -8.84
N ALA A 71 13.93 1.99 -9.52
CA ALA A 71 13.75 3.43 -9.65
C ALA A 71 12.45 3.82 -10.38
N ILE A 72 12.01 2.99 -11.34
CA ILE A 72 10.72 3.20 -12.02
C ILE A 72 9.57 2.85 -11.09
N ALA A 73 9.63 1.70 -10.42
CA ALA A 73 8.60 1.24 -9.50
C ALA A 73 8.35 2.22 -8.34
N GLU A 74 9.42 2.65 -7.67
CA GLU A 74 9.36 3.65 -6.59
C GLU A 74 8.74 4.97 -7.05
N ARG A 75 9.06 5.38 -8.28
CA ARG A 75 8.46 6.59 -8.85
C ARG A 75 6.97 6.41 -9.16
N MET A 76 6.56 5.24 -9.63
CA MET A 76 5.13 4.93 -9.86
C MET A 76 4.37 4.91 -8.55
N ALA A 77 4.88 4.23 -7.52
CA ALA A 77 4.30 4.24 -6.18
C ALA A 77 4.17 5.66 -5.60
N LEU A 78 5.19 6.51 -5.78
CA LEU A 78 5.12 7.92 -5.38
C LEU A 78 4.01 8.69 -6.13
N ARG A 79 3.89 8.50 -7.44
CA ARG A 79 2.83 9.14 -8.24
C ARG A 79 1.45 8.68 -7.82
N HIS A 80 1.29 7.39 -7.53
CA HIS A 80 0.06 6.84 -6.98
C HIS A 80 -0.35 7.58 -5.70
N GLN A 81 0.55 7.67 -4.73
CA GLN A 81 0.32 8.35 -3.46
C GLN A 81 0.03 9.86 -3.64
N LEU A 82 0.72 10.52 -4.57
CA LEU A 82 0.44 11.92 -4.92
C LEU A 82 -0.93 12.09 -5.57
N ALA A 83 -1.35 11.13 -6.40
CA ALA A 83 -2.69 11.11 -6.99
C ALA A 83 -3.76 10.92 -5.92
N GLU A 84 -3.58 10.00 -4.97
CA GLU A 84 -4.51 9.83 -3.85
C GLU A 84 -4.69 11.12 -3.03
N MET A 85 -3.58 11.79 -2.68
CA MET A 85 -3.64 13.06 -1.95
C MET A 85 -4.31 14.17 -2.77
N LEU A 86 -4.07 14.24 -4.07
CA LEU A 86 -4.77 15.18 -4.95
C LEU A 86 -6.28 14.91 -4.95
N LEU A 87 -6.65 13.64 -5.09
CA LEU A 87 -8.05 13.21 -5.17
C LEU A 87 -8.79 13.46 -3.86
N THR A 88 -8.17 13.16 -2.71
CA THR A 88 -8.81 13.33 -1.39
C THR A 88 -8.73 14.76 -0.89
N ASP A 89 -7.54 15.35 -0.80
CA ASP A 89 -7.30 16.61 -0.10
C ASP A 89 -7.66 17.85 -0.92
N VAL A 90 -7.69 17.73 -2.26
CA VAL A 90 -7.97 18.87 -3.16
C VAL A 90 -9.31 18.71 -3.86
N ILE A 91 -9.60 17.54 -4.42
CA ILE A 91 -10.84 17.27 -5.16
C ILE A 91 -11.98 16.89 -4.21
N GLY A 92 -11.68 16.32 -3.04
CA GLY A 92 -12.68 15.88 -2.06
C GLY A 92 -13.31 14.52 -2.38
N LEU A 93 -12.61 13.69 -3.14
CA LEU A 93 -13.05 12.31 -3.38
C LEU A 93 -13.03 11.53 -2.05
N PRO A 94 -14.07 10.71 -1.75
CA PRO A 94 -14.02 9.81 -0.60
C PRO A 94 -12.76 8.95 -0.60
N TRP A 95 -12.08 8.84 0.54
CA TRP A 95 -10.80 8.14 0.65
C TRP A 95 -10.87 6.67 0.24
N SER A 96 -12.03 6.02 0.44
CA SER A 96 -12.28 4.63 0.03
C SER A 96 -12.30 4.41 -1.48
N LYS A 97 -12.38 5.49 -2.27
CA LYS A 97 -12.37 5.46 -3.75
C LYS A 97 -11.07 6.01 -4.33
N ALA A 98 -10.20 6.56 -3.49
CA ALA A 98 -9.02 7.26 -3.96
C ALA A 98 -8.01 6.32 -4.63
N HIS A 99 -7.85 5.09 -4.12
CA HIS A 99 -6.92 4.11 -4.66
C HIS A 99 -7.25 3.75 -6.12
N ASP A 100 -8.46 3.33 -6.42
CA ASP A 100 -8.87 2.92 -7.77
C ASP A 100 -8.76 4.06 -8.79
N GLU A 101 -9.03 5.30 -8.38
CA GLU A 101 -8.89 6.46 -9.26
C GLU A 101 -7.42 6.88 -9.40
N ALA A 102 -6.60 6.71 -8.37
CA ALA A 102 -5.17 6.96 -8.43
C ALA A 102 -4.45 6.00 -9.40
N GLU A 103 -4.84 4.71 -9.44
CA GLU A 103 -4.38 3.72 -10.41
C GLU A 103 -4.55 4.19 -11.87
N ARG A 104 -5.67 4.86 -12.15
CA ARG A 104 -5.93 5.40 -13.50
C ARG A 104 -5.14 6.68 -13.79
N LEU A 105 -4.87 7.49 -12.76
CA LEU A 105 -4.29 8.81 -12.90
C LEU A 105 -2.76 8.80 -12.89
N GLU A 106 -2.12 7.89 -12.17
CA GLU A 106 -0.67 7.89 -11.88
C GLU A 106 0.20 7.91 -13.14
N HIS A 107 -0.22 7.22 -14.21
CA HIS A 107 0.50 7.16 -15.48
C HIS A 107 0.45 8.47 -16.27
N ALA A 108 -0.59 9.28 -16.05
CA ALA A 108 -0.77 10.57 -16.70
C ALA A 108 0.01 11.72 -16.02
N ILE A 109 0.52 11.49 -14.80
CA ILE A 109 1.29 12.50 -14.06
C ILE A 109 2.64 12.72 -14.73
N SER A 110 2.80 13.90 -15.35
CA SER A 110 4.08 14.31 -15.92
C SER A 110 5.12 14.63 -14.83
N PRO A 111 6.42 14.65 -15.17
CA PRO A 111 7.45 15.09 -14.21
C PRO A 111 7.24 16.50 -13.65
N GLU A 112 6.65 17.38 -14.44
CA GLU A 112 6.32 18.74 -14.02
C GLU A 112 5.19 18.74 -13.00
N VAL A 113 4.09 18.03 -13.27
CA VAL A 113 2.96 17.87 -12.34
C VAL A 113 3.42 17.17 -11.05
N GLU A 114 4.22 16.10 -11.15
CA GLU A 114 4.84 15.41 -10.01
C GLU A 114 5.61 16.38 -9.10
N SER A 115 6.43 17.26 -9.70
CA SER A 115 7.20 18.26 -8.95
C SER A 115 6.30 19.29 -8.24
N LEU A 116 5.19 19.69 -8.87
CA LEU A 116 4.22 20.62 -8.27
C LEU A 116 3.44 19.96 -7.13
N LEU A 117 3.02 18.71 -7.30
CA LEU A 117 2.35 17.93 -6.25
C LEU A 117 3.27 17.71 -5.04
N LEU A 118 4.55 17.37 -5.26
CA LEU A 118 5.54 17.25 -4.19
C LEU A 118 5.72 18.56 -3.41
N LYS A 119 5.67 19.72 -4.07
CA LYS A 119 5.69 21.02 -3.40
C LYS A 119 4.40 21.30 -2.65
N ARG A 120 3.25 20.96 -3.25
CA ARG A 120 1.93 21.16 -2.65
C ARG A 120 1.75 20.35 -1.37
N PHE A 121 2.29 19.14 -1.31
CA PHE A 121 2.19 18.21 -0.20
C PHE A 121 3.51 18.04 0.58
N ALA A 122 4.35 19.07 0.59
CA ALA A 122 5.69 18.99 1.20
C ALA A 122 5.67 18.70 2.72
N ASP A 123 4.58 19.03 3.41
CA ASP A 123 4.32 18.76 4.81
C ASP A 123 3.80 17.34 5.09
N LYS A 124 3.31 16.65 4.07
CA LYS A 124 2.78 15.29 4.20
C LYS A 124 3.90 14.26 4.21
N LYS A 125 3.76 13.24 5.06
CA LYS A 125 4.71 12.12 5.17
C LYS A 125 4.17 10.82 4.61
N ALA A 126 2.85 10.72 4.45
CA ALA A 126 2.14 9.53 4.00
C ALA A 126 0.93 9.92 3.15
N CYS A 127 0.43 8.98 2.36
CA CYS A 127 -0.83 9.11 1.63
C CYS A 127 -2.04 9.04 2.59
N PRO A 128 -3.28 9.26 2.11
CA PRO A 128 -4.48 9.22 2.95
C PRO A 128 -4.69 7.87 3.68
N HIS A 129 -4.21 6.76 3.11
CA HIS A 129 -4.29 5.44 3.71
C HIS A 129 -3.13 5.14 4.69
N GLY A 130 -2.18 6.08 4.84
CA GLY A 130 -1.08 6.00 5.78
C GLY A 130 0.20 5.35 5.23
N VAL A 131 0.24 5.00 3.94
CA VAL A 131 1.47 4.47 3.33
C VAL A 131 2.50 5.60 3.21
N PRO A 132 3.73 5.44 3.77
CA PRO A 132 4.75 6.47 3.70
C PRO A 132 5.14 6.82 2.25
N LEU A 133 5.31 8.12 1.95
CA LEU A 133 5.76 8.59 0.63
C LEU A 133 7.17 8.11 0.26
N ARG A 134 7.94 7.66 1.23
CA ARG A 134 9.29 7.11 1.04
C ARG A 134 9.44 5.84 1.87
N GLY A 135 9.95 4.78 1.25
CA GLY A 135 10.29 3.54 1.93
C GLY A 135 9.11 2.65 2.30
N GLY A 136 7.89 2.94 1.84
CA GLY A 136 6.71 2.09 1.91
C GLY A 136 6.51 1.34 3.24
N PHE A 137 6.04 0.11 3.19
CA PHE A 137 5.84 -0.75 4.37
C PHE A 137 7.14 -1.14 5.07
N ALA A 138 8.29 -1.17 4.36
CA ALA A 138 9.58 -1.40 5.00
C ALA A 138 9.92 -0.29 5.99
N GLN A 139 9.56 0.96 5.68
CA GLN A 139 9.75 2.10 6.59
C GLN A 139 8.85 1.99 7.82
N LEU A 140 7.58 1.58 7.65
CA LEU A 140 6.66 1.36 8.78
C LEU A 140 7.22 0.31 9.75
N ARG A 141 7.69 -0.83 9.23
CA ARG A 141 8.31 -1.88 10.05
C ARG A 141 9.56 -1.40 10.80
N LYS A 142 10.43 -0.62 10.15
CA LYS A 142 11.61 -0.02 10.80
C LYS A 142 11.25 0.94 11.93
N GLN A 143 10.09 1.58 11.84
CA GLN A 143 9.57 2.48 12.87
C GLN A 143 8.81 1.73 13.99
N GLY A 144 8.83 0.41 13.98
CA GLY A 144 8.19 -0.42 15.02
C GLY A 144 6.68 -0.62 14.81
N ALA A 145 6.17 -0.38 13.61
CA ALA A 145 4.80 -0.70 13.29
C ALA A 145 4.55 -2.22 13.34
N VAL A 146 3.39 -2.58 13.87
CA VAL A 146 2.90 -3.96 13.94
C VAL A 146 1.48 -4.03 13.39
N LEU A 147 1.00 -5.23 13.09
CA LEU A 147 -0.40 -5.41 12.73
C LEU A 147 -1.29 -5.27 13.97
N LEU A 148 -2.49 -4.72 13.80
CA LEU A 148 -3.48 -4.63 14.87
C LEU A 148 -3.82 -6.02 15.44
N SER A 149 -3.81 -7.06 14.59
CA SER A 149 -3.98 -8.46 14.98
C SER A 149 -2.91 -8.98 15.96
N ASP A 150 -1.74 -8.33 16.06
CA ASP A 150 -0.65 -8.74 16.95
C ASP A 150 -0.75 -8.15 18.36
N LEU A 151 -1.75 -7.27 18.57
CA LEU A 151 -1.96 -6.62 19.86
C LEU A 151 -2.70 -7.54 20.85
N ARG A 152 -2.41 -7.31 22.12
CA ARG A 152 -2.99 -8.04 23.25
C ARG A 152 -4.03 -7.19 23.95
N ALA A 153 -4.86 -7.83 24.77
CA ALA A 153 -5.77 -7.10 25.65
C ALA A 153 -5.03 -6.10 26.54
N ASN A 154 -5.65 -4.95 26.76
CA ASN A 154 -5.15 -3.78 27.52
C ASN A 154 -4.03 -2.99 26.82
N GLU A 155 -3.59 -3.36 25.61
CA GLU A 155 -2.69 -2.50 24.84
C GLU A 155 -3.45 -1.34 24.20
N ARG A 156 -2.73 -0.22 24.01
CA ARG A 156 -3.20 0.97 23.30
C ARG A 156 -2.38 1.16 22.04
N ALA A 157 -3.01 1.67 21.01
CA ALA A 157 -2.32 1.89 19.74
C ALA A 157 -2.94 3.06 18.96
N GLU A 158 -2.17 3.55 17.99
CA GLU A 158 -2.61 4.49 16.97
C GLU A 158 -2.54 3.82 15.59
N ILE A 159 -3.62 3.89 14.83
CA ILE A 159 -3.64 3.43 13.44
C ILE A 159 -2.72 4.34 12.63
N ILE A 160 -1.77 3.74 11.92
CA ILE A 160 -0.84 4.49 11.08
C ILE A 160 -1.01 4.20 9.60
N CYS A 161 -1.49 3.01 9.25
CA CYS A 161 -1.70 2.62 7.86
C CYS A 161 -2.77 1.53 7.77
N VAL A 162 -3.50 1.51 6.66
CA VAL A 162 -4.48 0.47 6.34
C VAL A 162 -4.24 -0.07 4.93
N TYR A 163 -4.67 -1.31 4.67
CA TYR A 163 -4.63 -1.89 3.34
C TYR A 163 -5.60 -1.16 2.41
N GLU A 164 -5.08 -0.61 1.30
CA GLU A 164 -5.80 0.35 0.46
C GLU A 164 -6.47 -0.26 -0.78
N LYS A 165 -6.09 -1.48 -1.17
CA LYS A 165 -6.55 -2.12 -2.42
C LYS A 165 -7.95 -2.76 -2.33
N ASP A 166 -8.69 -2.57 -1.25
CA ASP A 166 -10.03 -3.12 -1.04
C ASP A 166 -10.98 -1.99 -0.64
N ALA A 167 -11.69 -1.44 -1.63
CA ALA A 167 -12.62 -0.33 -1.43
C ALA A 167 -13.72 -0.65 -0.41
N LYS A 168 -14.23 -1.91 -0.37
CA LYS A 168 -15.24 -2.32 0.61
C LYS A 168 -14.68 -2.36 2.03
N PHE A 169 -13.41 -2.75 2.18
CA PHE A 169 -12.73 -2.71 3.45
C PHE A 169 -12.54 -1.26 3.93
N LEU A 170 -12.14 -0.36 3.03
CA LEU A 170 -12.01 1.05 3.34
C LEU A 170 -13.36 1.69 3.71
N GLU A 171 -14.43 1.38 2.98
CA GLU A 171 -15.80 1.82 3.34
C GLU A 171 -16.24 1.28 4.72
N PHE A 172 -15.90 0.03 5.04
CA PHE A 172 -16.16 -0.56 6.35
C PHE A 172 -15.40 0.19 7.45
N LEU A 173 -14.12 0.51 7.26
CA LEU A 173 -13.33 1.27 8.22
C LEU A 173 -13.85 2.71 8.37
N ASP A 174 -14.27 3.35 7.28
CA ASP A 174 -14.86 4.68 7.28
C ASP A 174 -16.14 4.73 8.13
N GLY A 175 -17.02 3.76 7.97
CA GLY A 175 -18.22 3.61 8.79
C GLY A 175 -17.94 3.43 10.30
N LEU A 176 -16.78 2.91 10.63
CA LEU A 176 -16.29 2.76 12.01
C LEU A 176 -15.45 3.96 12.48
N HIS A 177 -15.14 4.93 11.61
CA HIS A 177 -14.22 6.05 11.84
C HIS A 177 -12.79 5.58 12.21
N LEU A 178 -12.33 4.51 11.59
CA LEU A 178 -11.00 3.95 11.78
C LEU A 178 -10.07 4.38 10.63
N HIS A 179 -9.44 5.52 10.79
CA HIS A 179 -8.52 6.12 9.82
C HIS A 179 -7.10 6.20 10.41
N PRO A 180 -6.07 6.40 9.59
CA PRO A 180 -4.74 6.78 10.09
C PRO A 180 -4.84 7.98 11.05
N GLY A 181 -4.14 7.88 12.21
CA GLY A 181 -4.24 8.83 13.32
C GLY A 181 -5.27 8.48 14.40
N THR A 182 -6.16 7.50 14.16
CA THR A 182 -7.13 7.06 15.17
C THR A 182 -6.45 6.30 16.28
N GLN A 183 -6.65 6.76 17.54
CA GLN A 183 -6.20 6.06 18.73
C GLN A 183 -7.28 5.09 19.23
N LEU A 184 -6.85 3.91 19.66
CA LEU A 184 -7.70 2.85 20.15
C LEU A 184 -7.04 2.06 21.27
N SER A 185 -7.85 1.31 22.01
CA SER A 185 -7.39 0.33 23.01
C SER A 185 -8.05 -1.01 22.77
N ILE A 186 -7.31 -2.08 23.06
CA ILE A 186 -7.81 -3.46 22.98
C ILE A 186 -8.46 -3.80 24.32
N ALA A 187 -9.80 -3.84 24.36
CA ALA A 187 -10.50 -4.21 25.58
C ALA A 187 -10.44 -5.72 25.82
N ARG A 188 -10.54 -6.52 24.75
CA ARG A 188 -10.54 -7.99 24.83
C ARG A 188 -10.09 -8.61 23.50
N ARG A 189 -9.52 -9.82 23.59
CA ARG A 189 -9.24 -10.69 22.45
C ARG A 189 -9.98 -12.01 22.70
N GLU A 190 -10.85 -12.37 21.77
CA GLU A 190 -11.62 -13.60 21.83
C GLU A 190 -10.80 -14.80 21.33
N TYR A 191 -11.31 -16.03 21.57
CA TYR A 191 -10.65 -17.27 21.15
C TYR A 191 -10.52 -17.41 19.62
N ASP A 192 -11.44 -16.79 18.87
CA ASP A 192 -11.46 -16.75 17.40
C ASP A 192 -10.62 -15.60 16.83
N GLU A 193 -9.81 -14.97 17.71
CA GLU A 193 -8.96 -13.82 17.41
C GLU A 193 -9.71 -12.52 17.09
N THR A 194 -11.03 -12.47 17.28
CA THR A 194 -11.79 -11.22 17.23
C THR A 194 -11.31 -10.28 18.34
N LEU A 195 -11.00 -9.04 17.96
CA LEU A 195 -10.63 -7.99 18.90
C LEU A 195 -11.84 -7.12 19.24
N THR A 196 -12.08 -6.92 20.54
CA THR A 196 -12.97 -5.87 21.04
C THR A 196 -12.14 -4.60 21.23
N LEU A 197 -12.40 -3.60 20.40
CA LEU A 197 -11.71 -2.33 20.37
C LEU A 197 -12.54 -1.23 21.02
N ARG A 198 -11.87 -0.28 21.67
CA ARG A 198 -12.48 0.97 22.13
C ARG A 198 -11.75 2.14 21.50
N SER A 199 -12.48 3.02 20.85
CA SER A 199 -11.98 4.30 20.32
C SER A 199 -12.99 5.38 20.65
N SER A 200 -12.53 6.47 21.27
CA SER A 200 -13.41 7.51 21.82
C SER A 200 -14.50 6.87 22.71
N ASN A 201 -15.78 7.07 22.43
CA ASN A 201 -16.90 6.50 23.18
C ASN A 201 -17.56 5.29 22.48
N ARG A 202 -16.87 4.66 21.53
CA ARG A 202 -17.40 3.53 20.76
C ARG A 202 -16.66 2.25 21.10
N THR A 203 -17.43 1.15 21.20
CA THR A 203 -16.90 -0.21 21.26
C THR A 203 -17.25 -0.89 19.95
N MET A 204 -16.28 -1.59 19.35
CA MET A 204 -16.44 -2.30 18.09
C MET A 204 -15.71 -3.63 18.12
N HIS A 205 -16.14 -4.57 17.27
CA HIS A 205 -15.58 -5.90 17.20
C HIS A 205 -15.04 -6.12 15.79
N LEU A 206 -13.74 -6.41 15.67
CA LEU A 206 -13.07 -6.68 14.40
C LEU A 206 -12.45 -8.06 14.41
N GLY A 207 -12.85 -8.89 13.45
CA GLY A 207 -12.23 -10.19 13.23
C GLY A 207 -10.82 -10.09 12.67
N LYS A 208 -10.08 -11.20 12.74
CA LYS A 208 -8.70 -11.30 12.25
C LYS A 208 -8.52 -10.86 10.77
N PRO A 209 -9.44 -11.18 9.83
CA PRO A 209 -9.30 -10.72 8.44
C PRO A 209 -9.21 -9.20 8.29
N ALA A 210 -9.88 -8.43 9.17
CA ALA A 210 -9.79 -6.98 9.18
C ALA A 210 -8.55 -6.49 9.94
N THR A 211 -8.30 -7.03 11.15
CA THR A 211 -7.20 -6.56 12.02
C THR A 211 -5.80 -6.87 11.45
N SER A 212 -5.66 -7.90 10.61
CA SER A 212 -4.41 -8.22 9.88
C SER A 212 -4.12 -7.29 8.69
N ARG A 213 -5.00 -6.34 8.40
CA ARG A 213 -4.86 -5.35 7.32
C ARG A 213 -4.71 -3.92 7.83
N ILE A 214 -4.54 -3.75 9.16
CA ILE A 214 -4.39 -2.46 9.84
C ILE A 214 -3.03 -2.45 10.54
N TRP A 215 -2.21 -1.47 10.21
CA TRP A 215 -0.92 -1.25 10.86
C TRP A 215 -1.05 -0.18 11.93
N VAL A 216 -0.40 -0.42 13.06
CA VAL A 216 -0.50 0.43 14.25
C VAL A 216 0.87 0.65 14.89
N HIS A 217 1.01 1.79 15.57
CA HIS A 217 2.05 1.98 16.58
C HIS A 217 1.48 1.72 17.97
N ARG A 218 2.19 0.93 18.78
CA ARG A 218 1.85 0.81 20.21
C ARG A 218 2.08 2.15 20.90
N LEU A 219 1.11 2.54 21.71
CA LEU A 219 1.23 3.73 22.57
C LEU A 219 1.68 3.29 23.95
N SER A 220 2.60 4.05 24.54
CA SER A 220 2.99 3.85 25.96
C SER A 220 1.77 3.95 26.87
N ALA A 221 1.76 3.15 27.94
CA ALA A 221 0.71 3.14 28.94
C ALA A 221 0.63 4.48 29.69
#